data_6ae8e11f1788a650fc00532c4342b92d
#
_entry.id   6ae8e11f1788a650fc00532c4342b92d
#
_cell.length_a   1.000
_cell.length_b   1.000
_cell.length_c   1.000
_cell.angle_alpha   90.00
_cell.angle_beta   90.00
_cell.angle_gamma   90.00
#
_symmetry.space_group_name_H-M   'P 1'
#
loop_
_entity.id
_entity.type
_entity.pdbx_description
1 polymer ?
#
loop_
_entity_poly.entity_id
_entity_poly.type
_entity_poly.pdbx_seq_one_letter_code
_entity_poly.pdbx_strand_id
1 'polypeptide(L)'
;MFKDKRVVVTGGSGFVGTHYLKELLSRGANVVTHTHERPLQIQDDRIEVIENINLEKIDDAMKLIDGADYVIHSAGKIGHPASIATDFQITLNQIVVITNALEASYKCGVKGFADINSSTGYTDRKYPVTEDEYWDEEPFISYYGMVG
;
A
#
# COMPACT_ATOMS: atom_id res chain seq x y z
N MET A 1 16.92 -4.09 11.02
CA MET A 1 16.47 -2.81 10.44
C MET A 1 15.21 -2.30 11.14
N PHE A 2 14.17 -3.14 11.34
CA PHE A 2 12.87 -2.69 11.88
C PHE A 2 12.67 -2.86 13.39
N LYS A 3 13.65 -3.44 14.12
CA LYS A 3 13.55 -3.61 15.57
C LYS A 3 13.27 -2.28 16.26
N ASP A 4 12.26 -2.26 17.12
CA ASP A 4 11.81 -1.12 17.91
C ASP A 4 11.34 0.10 17.05
N LYS A 5 11.09 -0.10 15.74
CA LYS A 5 10.56 0.93 14.83
C LYS A 5 9.04 0.83 14.73
N ARG A 6 8.38 1.99 14.72
CA ARG A 6 6.96 2.08 14.42
C ARG A 6 6.75 1.98 12.90
N VAL A 7 6.19 0.86 12.46
CA VAL A 7 5.97 0.57 11.03
C VAL A 7 4.47 0.48 10.76
N VAL A 8 3.97 1.37 9.95
CA VAL A 8 2.58 1.37 9.50
C VAL A 8 2.47 0.52 8.24
N VAL A 9 1.54 -0.43 8.24
CA VAL A 9 1.17 -1.22 7.07
C VAL A 9 -0.25 -0.86 6.68
N THR A 10 -0.44 -0.16 5.56
CA THR A 10 -1.79 0.04 5.02
C THR A 10 -2.26 -1.23 4.32
N GLY A 11 -3.57 -1.49 4.36
CA GLY A 11 -4.10 -2.72 3.75
C GLY A 11 -3.76 -4.02 4.49
N GLY A 12 -3.48 -3.95 5.80
CA GLY A 12 -3.11 -5.11 6.63
C GLY A 12 -4.15 -6.23 6.67
N SER A 13 -5.42 -5.96 6.35
CA SER A 13 -6.48 -6.97 6.21
C SER A 13 -6.43 -7.74 4.88
N GLY A 14 -5.63 -7.28 3.91
CA GLY A 14 -5.41 -7.94 2.62
C GLY A 14 -4.42 -9.10 2.71
N PHE A 15 -4.34 -9.89 1.62
CA PHE A 15 -3.42 -11.03 1.55
C PHE A 15 -1.96 -10.60 1.74
N VAL A 16 -1.49 -9.63 0.95
CA VAL A 16 -0.12 -9.14 1.01
C VAL A 16 0.17 -8.47 2.36
N GLY A 17 -0.72 -7.55 2.79
CA GLY A 17 -0.58 -6.84 4.06
C GLY A 17 -0.46 -7.77 5.27
N THR A 18 -1.27 -8.84 5.32
CA THR A 18 -1.19 -9.85 6.39
C THR A 18 0.21 -10.49 6.49
N HIS A 19 0.88 -10.73 5.36
CA HIS A 19 2.24 -11.28 5.35
C HIS A 19 3.27 -10.26 5.84
N TYR A 20 3.13 -8.99 5.47
CA TYR A 20 3.98 -7.93 6.02
C TYR A 20 3.81 -7.77 7.53
N LEU A 21 2.57 -7.81 8.05
CA LEU A 21 2.34 -7.76 9.49
C LEU A 21 3.12 -8.86 10.23
N LYS A 22 3.02 -10.11 9.77
CA LYS A 22 3.72 -11.25 10.36
C LYS A 22 5.23 -11.09 10.32
N GLU A 23 5.76 -10.69 9.17
CA GLU A 23 7.21 -10.56 8.98
C GLU A 23 7.78 -9.42 9.83
N LEU A 24 7.11 -8.28 9.90
CA LEU A 24 7.53 -7.16 10.73
C LEU A 24 7.52 -7.48 12.22
N LEU A 25 6.49 -8.20 12.70
CA LEU A 25 6.44 -8.70 14.07
C LEU A 25 7.61 -9.63 14.37
N SER A 26 7.96 -10.53 13.44
CA SER A 26 9.11 -11.43 13.59
C SER A 26 10.44 -10.69 13.70
N ARG A 27 10.53 -9.51 13.08
CA ARG A 27 11.70 -8.60 13.12
C ARG A 27 11.71 -7.63 14.28
N GLY A 28 10.74 -7.73 15.19
CA GLY A 28 10.66 -6.91 16.41
C GLY A 28 10.21 -5.46 16.16
N ALA A 29 9.44 -5.21 15.10
CA ALA A 29 8.84 -3.91 14.85
C ALA A 29 7.61 -3.68 15.76
N ASN A 30 7.33 -2.40 16.06
CA ASN A 30 6.06 -1.95 16.59
C ASN A 30 5.11 -1.74 15.40
N VAL A 31 4.25 -2.73 15.17
CA VAL A 31 3.44 -2.81 13.95
C VAL A 31 2.10 -2.12 14.15
N VAL A 32 1.76 -1.24 13.22
CA VAL A 32 0.48 -0.53 13.18
C VAL A 32 -0.22 -0.82 11.88
N THR A 33 -1.52 -1.01 11.92
CA THR A 33 -2.35 -1.15 10.74
C THR A 33 -3.74 -0.56 10.96
N HIS A 34 -4.58 -0.68 9.96
CA HIS A 34 -5.95 -0.19 10.04
C HIS A 34 -6.97 -1.19 9.52
N THR A 35 -8.21 -0.99 9.97
CA THR A 35 -9.39 -1.62 9.38
C THR A 35 -10.28 -0.55 8.74
N HIS A 36 -10.96 -0.93 7.67
CA HIS A 36 -12.01 -0.15 7.04
C HIS A 36 -13.26 -1.03 6.83
N GLU A 37 -13.34 -1.77 5.73
CA GLU A 37 -14.48 -2.64 5.42
C GLU A 37 -14.26 -4.09 5.86
N ARG A 38 -13.01 -4.50 6.06
CA ARG A 38 -12.65 -5.90 6.35
C ARG A 38 -11.89 -6.01 7.66
N PRO A 39 -12.20 -7.02 8.50
CA PRO A 39 -11.42 -7.30 9.70
C PRO A 39 -10.03 -7.83 9.33
N LEU A 40 -9.09 -7.74 10.28
CA LEU A 40 -7.79 -8.39 10.14
C LEU A 40 -7.95 -9.93 10.12
N GLN A 41 -7.13 -10.57 9.31
CA GLN A 41 -7.06 -12.04 9.23
C GLN A 41 -6.12 -12.65 10.29
N ILE A 42 -5.40 -11.83 11.02
CA ILE A 42 -4.44 -12.21 12.07
C ILE A 42 -4.84 -11.52 13.36
N GLN A 43 -4.82 -12.27 14.45
CA GLN A 43 -4.98 -11.75 15.80
C GLN A 43 -3.64 -11.86 16.51
N ASP A 44 -3.05 -10.72 16.87
CA ASP A 44 -1.81 -10.64 17.63
C ASP A 44 -1.84 -9.31 18.41
N ASP A 45 -1.78 -9.40 19.74
CA ASP A 45 -1.89 -8.24 20.64
C ASP A 45 -0.74 -7.23 20.48
N ARG A 46 0.29 -7.60 19.75
CA ARG A 46 1.41 -6.70 19.39
C ARG A 46 1.11 -5.80 18.21
N ILE A 47 -0.02 -6.00 17.52
CA ILE A 47 -0.44 -5.14 16.41
C ILE A 47 -1.36 -4.06 16.95
N GLU A 48 -0.96 -2.80 16.81
CA GLU A 48 -1.85 -1.67 17.03
C GLU A 48 -2.79 -1.53 15.84
N VAL A 49 -4.09 -1.61 16.08
CA VAL A 49 -5.12 -1.49 15.03
C VAL A 49 -5.89 -0.20 15.21
N ILE A 50 -5.87 0.64 14.19
CA ILE A 50 -6.69 1.86 14.15
C ILE A 50 -7.92 1.57 13.30
N GLU A 51 -9.07 1.59 13.94
CA GLU A 51 -10.32 1.23 13.29
C GLU A 51 -10.94 2.38 12.48
N ASN A 52 -11.77 2.02 11.49
CA ASN A 52 -12.57 2.94 10.70
C ASN A 52 -11.75 4.00 9.93
N ILE A 53 -10.57 3.64 9.45
CA ILE A 53 -9.73 4.49 8.63
C ILE A 53 -10.13 4.34 7.15
N ASN A 54 -10.49 5.44 6.52
CA ASN A 54 -10.72 5.54 5.07
C ASN A 54 -9.59 6.36 4.43
N LEU A 55 -8.67 5.69 3.77
CA LEU A 55 -7.50 6.33 3.13
C LEU A 55 -7.85 7.25 1.94
N GLU A 56 -9.10 7.26 1.47
CA GLU A 56 -9.58 8.30 0.54
C GLU A 56 -9.65 9.69 1.20
N LYS A 57 -9.55 9.74 2.53
CA LYS A 57 -9.54 10.96 3.33
C LYS A 57 -8.14 11.22 3.88
N ILE A 58 -7.59 12.38 3.55
CA ILE A 58 -6.25 12.76 4.01
C ILE A 58 -6.13 12.79 5.54
N ASP A 59 -7.18 13.24 6.25
CA ASP A 59 -7.17 13.30 7.71
C ASP A 59 -7.06 11.91 8.35
N ASP A 60 -7.70 10.91 7.76
CA ASP A 60 -7.60 9.52 8.21
C ASP A 60 -6.20 8.94 7.92
N ALA A 61 -5.63 9.27 6.77
CA ALA A 61 -4.25 8.89 6.44
C ALA A 61 -3.25 9.55 7.42
N MET A 62 -3.43 10.84 7.73
CA MET A 62 -2.62 11.54 8.72
C MET A 62 -2.71 10.90 10.10
N LYS A 63 -3.94 10.59 10.56
CA LYS A 63 -4.17 9.91 11.83
C LYS A 63 -3.50 8.54 11.91
N LEU A 64 -3.53 7.77 10.83
CA LEU A 64 -2.91 6.44 10.78
C LEU A 64 -1.38 6.52 10.83
N ILE A 65 -0.80 7.47 10.10
CA ILE A 65 0.64 7.54 9.82
C ILE A 65 1.39 8.34 10.90
N ASP A 66 0.69 9.09 11.73
CA ASP A 66 1.32 9.91 12.78
C ASP A 66 2.28 9.10 13.65
N GLY A 67 3.48 9.64 13.85
CA GLY A 67 4.54 9.00 14.61
C GLY A 67 5.20 7.77 13.97
N ALA A 68 4.90 7.45 12.71
CA ALA A 68 5.53 6.32 12.01
C ALA A 68 7.01 6.61 11.67
N ASP A 69 7.87 5.61 11.85
CA ASP A 69 9.23 5.61 11.28
C ASP A 69 9.21 5.23 9.80
N TYR A 70 8.38 4.22 9.44
CA TYR A 70 8.27 3.69 8.08
C TYR A 70 6.82 3.37 7.73
N VAL A 71 6.50 3.46 6.45
CA VAL A 71 5.20 3.07 5.91
C VAL A 71 5.40 2.03 4.81
N ILE A 72 4.64 0.94 4.86
CA ILE A 72 4.49 -0.02 3.76
C ILE A 72 3.06 0.12 3.27
N HIS A 73 2.91 0.64 2.06
CA HIS A 73 1.61 0.86 1.44
C HIS A 73 1.23 -0.36 0.60
N SER A 74 0.18 -1.07 1.03
CA SER A 74 -0.41 -2.20 0.28
C SER A 74 -1.93 -2.11 0.22
N ALA A 75 -2.49 -0.95 0.61
CA ALA A 75 -3.91 -0.71 0.48
C ALA A 75 -4.26 -0.33 -0.95
N GLY A 76 -5.26 -0.99 -1.49
CA GLY A 76 -5.79 -0.69 -2.80
C GLY A 76 -7.07 -1.49 -3.04
N LYS A 77 -7.94 -0.98 -3.89
CA LYS A 77 -9.15 -1.67 -4.31
C LYS A 77 -8.82 -2.58 -5.49
N ILE A 78 -8.94 -3.89 -5.28
CA ILE A 78 -8.74 -4.88 -6.32
C ILE A 78 -10.12 -5.36 -6.80
N GLY A 79 -10.35 -5.29 -8.11
CA GLY A 79 -11.54 -5.85 -8.76
C GLY A 79 -11.24 -7.15 -9.51
N HIS A 80 -12.23 -7.67 -10.22
CA HIS A 80 -12.02 -8.77 -11.15
C HIS A 80 -11.11 -8.30 -12.31
N PRO A 81 -10.20 -9.14 -12.85
CA PRO A 81 -9.26 -8.72 -13.92
C PRO A 81 -9.93 -8.02 -15.09
N ALA A 82 -11.13 -8.46 -15.51
CA ALA A 82 -11.87 -7.80 -16.60
C ALA A 82 -12.42 -6.42 -16.24
N SER A 83 -12.73 -6.15 -14.95
CA SER A 83 -13.21 -4.84 -14.51
C SER A 83 -12.08 -3.88 -14.17
N ILE A 84 -10.94 -4.38 -13.68
CA ILE A 84 -9.77 -3.54 -13.38
C ILE A 84 -9.28 -2.80 -14.63
N ALA A 85 -9.29 -3.46 -15.79
CA ALA A 85 -8.82 -2.87 -17.04
C ALA A 85 -9.73 -1.76 -17.57
N THR A 86 -10.99 -1.68 -17.16
CA THR A 86 -12.02 -0.81 -17.74
C THR A 86 -12.76 0.07 -16.74
N ASP A 87 -12.64 -0.20 -15.45
CA ASP A 87 -13.32 0.56 -14.40
C ASP A 87 -12.43 1.70 -13.88
N PHE A 88 -12.69 2.88 -14.41
CA PHE A 88 -11.99 4.10 -14.01
C PHE A 88 -12.11 4.42 -12.51
N GLN A 89 -13.20 4.02 -11.84
CA GLN A 89 -13.37 4.26 -10.41
C GLN A 89 -12.36 3.49 -9.56
N ILE A 90 -11.99 2.27 -9.97
CA ILE A 90 -10.94 1.50 -9.30
C ILE A 90 -9.60 2.22 -9.42
N THR A 91 -9.26 2.69 -10.62
CA THR A 91 -8.04 3.47 -10.88
C THR A 91 -8.00 4.75 -10.06
N LEU A 92 -9.09 5.53 -10.09
CA LEU A 92 -9.19 6.77 -9.34
C LEU A 92 -9.03 6.54 -7.83
N ASN A 93 -9.65 5.49 -7.29
CA ASN A 93 -9.51 5.13 -5.88
C ASN A 93 -8.04 4.85 -5.53
N GLN A 94 -7.32 4.10 -6.36
CA GLN A 94 -5.91 3.80 -6.12
C GLN A 94 -5.06 5.07 -6.11
N ILE A 95 -5.25 5.97 -7.09
CA ILE A 95 -4.53 7.25 -7.15
C ILE A 95 -4.78 8.07 -5.87
N VAL A 96 -6.02 8.18 -5.43
CA VAL A 96 -6.38 8.95 -4.22
C VAL A 96 -5.75 8.34 -2.97
N VAL A 97 -5.86 7.03 -2.81
CA VAL A 97 -5.38 6.32 -1.62
C VAL A 97 -3.86 6.38 -1.51
N ILE A 98 -3.12 6.15 -2.60
CA ILE A 98 -1.65 6.24 -2.57
C ILE A 98 -1.17 7.68 -2.37
N THR A 99 -1.78 8.66 -3.05
CA THR A 99 -1.39 10.07 -2.89
C THR A 99 -1.64 10.57 -1.48
N ASN A 100 -2.76 10.23 -0.85
CA ASN A 100 -3.03 10.59 0.54
C ASN A 100 -2.03 9.92 1.50
N ALA A 101 -1.71 8.64 1.29
CA ALA A 101 -0.73 7.94 2.13
C ALA A 101 0.68 8.55 1.98
N LEU A 102 1.07 8.91 0.77
CA LEU A 102 2.36 9.54 0.49
C LEU A 102 2.44 10.96 1.07
N GLU A 103 1.40 11.77 0.88
CA GLU A 103 1.31 13.12 1.45
C GLU A 103 1.35 13.10 2.98
N ALA A 104 0.57 12.20 3.60
CA ALA A 104 0.60 12.02 5.05
C ALA A 104 1.97 11.59 5.54
N SER A 105 2.64 10.65 4.83
CA SER A 105 3.98 10.20 5.16
C SER A 105 5.00 11.34 5.11
N TYR A 106 4.92 12.19 4.10
CA TYR A 106 5.77 13.38 3.98
C TYR A 106 5.52 14.37 5.12
N LYS A 107 4.27 14.69 5.41
CA LYS A 107 3.89 15.63 6.47
C LYS A 107 4.25 15.14 7.87
N CYS A 108 4.14 13.83 8.12
CA CYS A 108 4.52 13.21 9.40
C CYS A 108 6.02 12.94 9.53
N GLY A 109 6.84 13.27 8.53
CA GLY A 109 8.29 13.09 8.59
C GLY A 109 8.73 11.64 8.59
N VAL A 110 8.01 10.76 7.91
CA VAL A 110 8.33 9.33 7.76
C VAL A 110 9.69 9.17 7.08
N LYS A 111 10.53 8.28 7.61
CA LYS A 111 11.91 8.05 7.13
C LYS A 111 11.99 7.26 5.83
N GLY A 112 10.97 6.47 5.55
CA GLY A 112 10.88 5.68 4.31
C GLY A 112 9.46 5.21 4.05
N PHE A 113 9.06 5.32 2.80
CA PHE A 113 7.78 4.88 2.27
C PHE A 113 8.03 3.84 1.18
N ALA A 114 7.41 2.68 1.29
CA ALA A 114 7.45 1.62 0.28
C ALA A 114 6.05 1.37 -0.23
N ASP A 115 5.86 1.49 -1.54
CA ASP A 115 4.63 1.13 -2.22
C ASP A 115 4.72 -0.26 -2.82
N ILE A 116 3.64 -1.02 -2.75
CA ILE A 116 3.53 -2.35 -3.36
C ILE A 116 2.85 -2.18 -4.70
N ASN A 117 3.68 -2.05 -5.70
CA ASN A 117 3.28 -1.76 -7.06
C ASN A 117 3.02 -3.02 -7.91
N SER A 118 2.59 -2.84 -9.15
CA SER A 118 2.20 -3.90 -10.07
C SER A 118 3.19 -4.02 -11.24
N SER A 119 3.39 -5.26 -11.70
CA SER A 119 4.11 -5.53 -12.95
C SER A 119 3.44 -4.95 -14.19
N THR A 120 2.18 -4.51 -14.09
CA THR A 120 1.47 -3.87 -15.22
C THR A 120 1.99 -2.48 -15.56
N GLY A 121 2.84 -1.89 -14.72
CA GLY A 121 3.57 -0.66 -15.04
C GLY A 121 4.70 -0.86 -16.05
N TYR A 122 5.13 -2.11 -16.30
CA TYR A 122 6.10 -2.42 -17.34
C TYR A 122 5.43 -2.60 -18.69
N THR A 123 6.15 -2.24 -19.74
CA THR A 123 5.76 -2.54 -21.12
C THR A 123 5.77 -4.06 -21.39
N ASP A 124 4.86 -4.54 -22.25
CA ASP A 124 4.84 -5.95 -22.68
C ASP A 124 6.07 -6.27 -23.55
N ARG A 125 6.97 -7.06 -23.01
CA ARG A 125 8.21 -7.51 -23.66
C ARG A 125 8.23 -9.03 -23.82
N LYS A 126 8.93 -9.51 -24.83
CA LYS A 126 9.14 -10.95 -25.09
C LYS A 126 10.32 -11.55 -24.33
N TYR A 127 10.97 -10.77 -23.47
CA TYR A 127 12.10 -11.14 -22.63
C TYR A 127 11.90 -10.66 -21.19
N PRO A 128 12.60 -11.24 -20.19
CA PRO A 128 12.57 -10.73 -18.82
C PRO A 128 13.08 -9.29 -18.77
N VAL A 129 12.28 -8.38 -18.22
CA VAL A 129 12.61 -6.96 -18.06
C VAL A 129 13.37 -6.72 -16.75
N THR A 130 14.17 -5.67 -16.74
CA THR A 130 14.88 -5.17 -15.55
C THR A 130 14.17 -3.94 -14.97
N GLU A 131 14.48 -3.57 -13.73
CA GLU A 131 13.89 -2.40 -13.06
C GLU A 131 14.20 -1.08 -13.80
N ASP A 132 15.36 -0.97 -14.45
CA ASP A 132 15.76 0.22 -15.21
C ASP A 132 14.90 0.45 -16.45
N GLU A 133 14.25 -0.59 -16.96
CA GLU A 133 13.37 -0.52 -18.14
C GLU A 133 11.93 -0.06 -17.82
N TYR A 134 11.62 0.22 -16.57
CA TYR A 134 10.27 0.63 -16.13
C TYR A 134 9.77 1.90 -16.86
N TRP A 135 10.68 2.81 -17.19
CA TRP A 135 10.37 4.12 -17.80
C TRP A 135 10.69 4.20 -19.29
N ASP A 136 11.13 3.13 -19.92
CA ASP A 136 11.63 3.18 -21.32
C ASP A 136 10.54 3.36 -22.36
N GLU A 137 9.32 2.92 -22.09
CA GLU A 137 8.19 2.98 -23.02
C GLU A 137 6.87 3.21 -22.28
N GLU A 138 5.80 3.39 -23.04
CA GLU A 138 4.45 3.51 -22.48
C GLU A 138 4.02 2.23 -21.76
N PRO A 139 3.42 2.34 -20.57
CA PRO A 139 2.93 1.18 -19.82
C PRO A 139 1.81 0.46 -20.58
N PHE A 140 1.52 -0.77 -20.19
CA PHE A 140 0.43 -1.55 -20.74
C PHE A 140 -0.87 -0.75 -20.77
N ILE A 141 -1.53 -0.72 -21.95
CA ILE A 141 -2.73 0.12 -22.20
C ILE A 141 -3.92 -0.41 -21.39
N SER A 142 -4.01 0.00 -20.13
CA SER A 142 -5.18 -0.18 -19.28
C SER A 142 -5.21 0.90 -18.22
N TYR A 143 -6.36 1.19 -17.65
CA TYR A 143 -6.43 2.12 -16.50
C TYR A 143 -5.59 1.62 -15.31
N TYR A 144 -5.48 0.33 -15.12
CA TYR A 144 -4.66 -0.24 -14.06
C TYR A 144 -3.16 -0.09 -14.31
N GLY A 145 -2.70 -0.26 -15.53
CA GLY A 145 -1.31 -0.02 -15.93
C GLY A 145 -0.86 1.44 -15.81
N MET A 146 -1.80 2.39 -15.77
CA MET A 146 -1.51 3.82 -15.58
C MET A 146 -1.19 4.20 -14.13
N VAL A 147 -1.47 3.33 -13.16
CA VAL A 147 -1.26 3.56 -11.71
C VAL A 147 -0.38 2.49 -11.07
N GLY A 148 0.12 1.54 -11.87
CA GLY A 148 1.03 0.49 -11.52
C GLY A 148 2.47 0.93 -11.39
#